data_83812c3d9d498690a545cab5dfc43b6c
#
_entry.id   83812c3d9d498690a545cab5dfc43b6c
#
_cell.length_a   1.000
_cell.length_b   1.000
_cell.length_c   1.000
_cell.angle_alpha   90.00
_cell.angle_beta   90.00
_cell.angle_gamma   90.00
#
_symmetry.space_group_name_H-M   'P 1'
#
loop_
_entity.id
_entity.type
_entity.pdbx_description
1 polymer ?
#
loop_
_entity_poly.entity_id
_entity_poly.type
_entity_poly.pdbx_seq_one_letter_code
_entity_poly.pdbx_strand_id
1 'polypeptide(L)' 'MGTLILRDSHRSLEKKMEDLDRLKDETAKRIKEAADQGDLKENAEYHAAREEQSLIIRKMQTLQSI' A
#
# COMPACT_ATOMS: atom_id res chain seq x y z
N MET A 1 -18.12 2.51 27.50
CA MET A 1 -17.83 1.32 26.72
C MET A 1 -17.45 1.65 25.28
N GLY A 2 -18.26 2.44 24.59
CA GLY A 2 -17.97 2.83 23.22
C GLY A 2 -16.65 3.59 23.06
N THR A 3 -16.27 4.34 24.08
CA THR A 3 -15.04 5.15 24.03
C THR A 3 -13.79 4.28 23.93
N LEU A 4 -13.73 3.18 24.69
CA LEU A 4 -12.59 2.27 24.65
C LEU A 4 -12.50 1.56 23.31
N ILE A 5 -13.64 1.13 22.78
CA ILE A 5 -13.69 0.46 21.47
C ILE A 5 -13.21 1.41 20.38
N LEU A 6 -13.64 2.67 20.42
CA LEU A 6 -13.23 3.67 19.45
C LEU A 6 -11.72 3.95 19.52
N ARG A 7 -11.16 3.99 20.73
CA ARG A 7 -9.73 4.22 20.89
C ARG A 7 -8.91 3.07 20.31
N ASP A 8 -9.31 1.84 20.59
CA ASP A 8 -8.61 0.67 20.06
C ASP A 8 -8.73 0.61 18.55
N SER A 9 -9.92 0.93 18.01
CA SER A 9 -10.12 0.98 16.58
C SER A 9 -9.25 2.04 15.93
N HIS A 10 -9.11 3.20 16.57
CA HIS A 10 -8.28 4.29 16.05
C HIS A 10 -6.82 3.88 15.97
N ARG A 11 -6.29 3.26 17.03
CA ARG A 11 -4.90 2.78 17.03
C ARG A 11 -4.69 1.71 15.96
N SER A 12 -5.68 0.82 15.81
CA SER A 12 -5.61 -0.23 14.82
C SER A 12 -5.57 0.36 13.41
N LEU A 13 -6.37 1.38 13.15
CA LEU A 13 -6.38 2.06 11.87
C LEU A 13 -5.06 2.78 11.61
N GLU A 14 -4.52 3.47 12.62
CA GLU A 14 -3.23 4.14 12.49
C GLU A 14 -2.13 3.17 12.12
N LYS A 15 -2.09 2.02 12.79
CA LYS A 15 -1.08 1.01 12.50
C LYS A 15 -1.23 0.45 11.10
N LYS A 16 -2.46 0.19 10.68
CA LYS A 16 -2.72 -0.28 9.33
C LYS A 16 -2.28 0.72 8.29
N MET A 17 -2.53 2.00 8.55
CA MET A 17 -2.09 3.05 7.63
C MET A 17 -0.57 3.13 7.55
N GLU A 18 0.12 3.02 8.69
CA GLU A 18 1.58 3.00 8.71
C GLU A 18 2.14 1.81 7.94
N ASP A 19 1.55 0.63 8.14
CA ASP A 19 1.98 -0.57 7.44
C ASP A 19 1.75 -0.44 5.93
N LEU A 20 0.61 0.10 5.52
CA LEU A 20 0.31 0.29 4.11
C LEU A 20 1.22 1.34 3.48
N ASP A 21 1.53 2.40 4.21
CA ASP A 21 2.45 3.43 3.72
C ASP A 21 3.83 2.84 3.48
N ARG A 22 4.31 1.99 4.40
CA ARG A 22 5.59 1.31 4.24
C ARG A 22 5.56 0.38 3.03
N LEU A 23 4.48 -0.39 2.87
CA LEU A 23 4.33 -1.27 1.72
C LEU A 23 4.30 -0.47 0.41
N LYS A 24 3.66 0.69 0.43
CA LYS A 24 3.63 1.57 -0.74
C LYS A 24 5.04 1.98 -1.13
N ASP A 25 5.85 2.38 -0.14
CA ASP A 25 7.23 2.80 -0.40
C ASP A 25 8.07 1.63 -0.91
N GLU A 26 7.94 0.45 -0.31
CA GLU A 26 8.66 -0.73 -0.74
C GLU A 26 8.27 -1.12 -2.16
N THR A 27 6.98 -1.05 -2.47
CA THR A 27 6.50 -1.37 -3.80
C THR A 27 6.99 -0.36 -4.82
N ALA A 28 7.06 0.93 -4.45
CA ALA A 28 7.60 1.96 -5.32
C ALA A 28 9.05 1.66 -5.69
N LYS A 29 9.84 1.18 -4.74
CA LYS A 29 11.22 0.79 -5.03
C LYS A 29 11.27 -0.39 -5.99
N ARG A 30 10.40 -1.38 -5.79
CA ARG A 30 10.32 -2.54 -6.68
C ARG A 30 9.92 -2.12 -8.09
N ILE A 31 9.00 -1.17 -8.22
CA ILE A 31 8.59 -0.65 -9.52
C ILE A 31 9.79 -0.01 -10.23
N LYS A 32 10.54 0.80 -9.50
CA LYS A 32 11.72 1.46 -10.06
C LYS A 32 12.76 0.46 -10.50
N GLU A 33 13.06 -0.52 -9.64
CA GLU A 33 14.04 -1.55 -9.97
C GLU A 33 13.62 -2.36 -11.19
N ALA A 34 12.34 -2.71 -11.27
CA ALA A 34 11.82 -3.47 -12.39
C ALA A 34 11.87 -2.64 -13.67
N ALA A 35 11.56 -1.35 -13.59
CA ALA A 35 11.62 -0.45 -14.74
C ALA A 35 13.04 -0.32 -15.28
N ASP A 36 14.03 -0.33 -14.40
CA ASP A 36 15.43 -0.21 -14.78
C ASP A 36 15.95 -1.46 -15.51
N GLN A 37 15.24 -2.59 -15.43
CA GLN A 37 15.69 -3.84 -16.03
C GLN A 37 15.31 -4.04 -17.48
N GLY A 38 14.58 -3.11 -18.09
CA GLY A 38 14.36 -3.18 -19.52
C GLY A 38 12.95 -2.82 -19.99
N ASP A 39 12.42 -3.56 -20.97
CA ASP A 39 11.18 -3.23 -21.65
C ASP A 39 9.98 -3.29 -20.72
N LEU A 40 9.37 -2.14 -20.46
CA LEU A 40 8.26 -2.03 -19.53
C LEU A 40 7.03 -2.82 -20.00
N LYS A 41 6.83 -2.97 -21.30
CA LYS A 41 5.65 -3.64 -21.82
C LYS A 41 5.65 -5.15 -21.55
N GLU A 42 6.84 -5.75 -21.55
CA GLU A 42 6.98 -7.19 -21.35
C GLU A 42 7.54 -7.56 -19.99
N ASN A 43 7.74 -6.58 -19.13
CA ASN A 43 8.30 -6.80 -17.81
C ASN A 43 7.19 -7.19 -16.82
N ALA A 44 7.05 -8.49 -16.61
CA ALA A 44 6.01 -9.03 -15.74
C ALA A 44 6.15 -8.53 -14.29
N GLU A 45 7.36 -8.38 -13.81
CA GLU A 45 7.59 -7.87 -12.45
C GLU A 45 7.16 -6.42 -12.31
N TYR A 46 7.42 -5.62 -13.32
CA TYR A 46 6.99 -4.23 -13.32
C TYR A 46 5.46 -4.14 -13.24
N HIS A 47 4.77 -4.91 -14.06
CA HIS A 47 3.31 -4.92 -14.05
C HIS A 47 2.74 -5.46 -12.75
N ALA A 48 3.34 -6.50 -12.21
CA ALA A 48 2.89 -7.07 -10.94
C ALA A 48 3.07 -6.08 -9.79
N ALA A 49 4.21 -5.39 -9.75
CA ALA A 49 4.48 -4.39 -8.71
C ALA A 49 3.53 -3.20 -8.81
N ARG A 50 3.23 -2.75 -10.02
CA ARG A 50 2.28 -1.66 -10.23
C ARG A 50 0.88 -2.04 -9.79
N GLU A 51 0.46 -3.26 -10.10
CA GLU A 51 -0.85 -3.74 -9.67
C GLU A 51 -0.93 -3.82 -8.14
N GLU A 52 0.12 -4.35 -7.52
CA GLU A 52 0.19 -4.42 -6.06
C GLU A 52 0.10 -3.04 -5.43
N GLN A 53 0.82 -2.06 -5.99
CA GLN A 53 0.77 -0.69 -5.49
C GLN A 53 -0.62 -0.09 -5.62
N SER A 54 -1.32 -0.36 -6.72
CA SER A 54 -2.68 0.11 -6.91
C SER A 54 -3.61 -0.45 -5.84
N LEU A 55 -3.45 -1.72 -5.49
CA LEU A 55 -4.24 -2.34 -4.43
C LEU A 55 -3.93 -1.73 -3.07
N ILE A 56 -2.67 -1.45 -2.79
CA ILE A 56 -2.26 -0.82 -1.54
C ILE A 56 -2.88 0.56 -1.41
N ILE A 57 -2.78 1.36 -2.46
CA ILE A 57 -3.35 2.72 -2.48
C ILE A 57 -4.87 2.67 -2.27
N ARG A 58 -5.53 1.71 -2.92
CA ARG A 58 -6.97 1.55 -2.76
C ARG A 58 -7.34 1.21 -1.32
N LYS A 59 -6.57 0.34 -0.67
CA LYS A 59 -6.79 0.02 0.74
C LYS A 59 -6.59 1.23 1.63
N MET A 60 -5.57 2.05 1.35
CA MET A 60 -5.34 3.28 2.09
C MET A 60 -6.51 4.24 1.96
N GLN A 61 -7.04 4.40 0.75
CA GLN A 61 -8.18 5.26 0.51
C GLN A 61 -9.42 4.77 1.27
N THR A 62 -9.63 3.46 1.30
CA THR A 62 -10.75 2.87 2.03
C THR A 62 -10.63 3.15 3.51
N LEU A 63 -9.45 3.02 4.09
CA LEU A 63 -9.23 3.30 5.49
C LEU A 63 -9.41 4.79 5.81
N GLN A 64 -9.00 5.66 4.91
CA GLN A 64 -9.15 7.11 5.10
C GLN A 64 -10.60 7.55 5.08
N SER A 65 -11.47 6.82 4.40
CA SER A 65 -12.88 7.19 4.32
C SER A 65 -13.70 6.69 5.50
N ILE A 66 -13.12 5.93 6.40
CA ILE A 66 -13.75 5.51 7.63
C ILE A 66 -13.67 6.64 8.67
#